data_01827401724d3c79fc764c8a9e1b96e6
#
_entry.id   01827401724d3c79fc764c8a9e1b96e6
#
_cell.length_a   1.000
_cell.length_b   1.000
_cell.length_c   1.000
_cell.angle_alpha   90.00
_cell.angle_beta   90.00
_cell.angle_gamma   90.00
#
_symmetry.space_group_name_H-M   'P 1'
#
loop_
_entity.id
_entity.type
_entity.pdbx_description
1 polymer ?
#
loop_
_entity_poly.entity_id
_entity_poly.type
_entity_poly.pdbx_seq_one_letter_code
_entity_poly.pdbx_strand_id
1 'polypeptide(L)'
;MRGNFAEDNRPYTTTADIFDMLYKVPSGAMPVKTSSGRWGATSIYGSNPIAMISDTGYERGQTRNLYADINFAQDLSFITKGLSATARLGFDNEARYWERNQHKYATEQATMGWDGEENSYKKLTEETALDFSSSIKDVVRRLTINAQVNYDRIWKADHKLNATVFYSMDKLMKRGQN
;
A
#
# COMPACT_ATOMS: atom_id res chain seq x y z
N MET A 1 8.32 -19.88 -6.96
CA MET A 1 7.19 -19.01 -6.58
C MET A 1 7.51 -18.30 -5.28
N ARG A 2 7.31 -16.98 -5.19
CA ARG A 2 7.53 -16.16 -4.00
C ARG A 2 6.37 -15.16 -3.87
N GLY A 3 5.79 -15.03 -2.67
CA GLY A 3 4.77 -14.05 -2.35
C GLY A 3 5.22 -13.16 -1.20
N ASN A 4 4.86 -11.89 -1.23
CA ASN A 4 5.02 -10.95 -0.13
C ASN A 4 3.70 -10.22 0.08
N PHE A 5 3.28 -10.17 1.34
CA PHE A 5 2.13 -9.40 1.78
C PHE A 5 2.59 -8.46 2.89
N ALA A 6 2.32 -7.18 2.72
CA ALA A 6 2.59 -6.16 3.73
C ALA A 6 1.32 -5.34 3.95
N GLU A 7 1.03 -5.07 5.21
CA GLU A 7 -0.08 -4.22 5.64
C GLU A 7 0.48 -3.04 6.43
N ASP A 8 0.01 -1.85 6.12
CA ASP A 8 0.32 -0.60 6.79
C ASP A 8 -0.99 0.01 7.30
N ASN A 9 -1.02 0.39 8.57
CA ASN A 9 -2.18 1.00 9.18
C ASN A 9 -1.73 2.27 9.91
N ARG A 10 -2.35 3.39 9.57
CA ARG A 10 -1.99 4.70 10.12
C ARG A 10 -3.25 5.55 10.38
N PRO A 11 -3.17 6.54 11.28
CA PRO A 11 -4.21 7.55 11.42
C PRO A 11 -4.54 8.20 10.09
N TYR A 12 -5.78 8.61 9.90
CA TYR A 12 -6.19 9.35 8.71
C TYR A 12 -5.43 10.68 8.57
N THR A 13 -5.21 11.37 9.69
CA THR A 13 -4.48 12.64 9.72
C THR A 13 -3.00 12.44 9.41
N THR A 14 -2.45 13.29 8.54
CA THR A 14 -1.04 13.19 8.17
C THR A 14 -0.12 13.60 9.31
N THR A 15 1.09 13.07 9.34
CA THR A 15 2.10 13.45 10.33
C THR A 15 2.41 14.95 10.29
N ALA A 16 2.40 15.55 9.09
CA ALA A 16 2.62 17.00 8.94
C ALA A 16 1.50 17.83 9.61
N ASP A 17 0.24 17.44 9.42
CA ASP A 17 -0.90 18.13 10.05
C ASP A 17 -0.87 18.00 11.57
N ILE A 18 -0.46 16.83 12.08
CA ILE A 18 -0.31 16.62 13.52
C ILE A 18 0.76 17.55 14.10
N PHE A 19 1.94 17.61 13.48
CA PHE A 19 3.01 18.50 13.94
C PHE A 19 2.64 19.97 13.82
N ASP A 20 2.00 20.37 12.72
CA ASP A 20 1.51 21.75 12.54
C ASP A 20 0.52 22.14 13.66
N MET A 21 -0.38 21.23 14.01
CA MET A 21 -1.32 21.47 15.10
C MET A 21 -0.63 21.55 16.47
N LEU A 22 0.30 20.64 16.75
CA LEU A 22 1.06 20.64 18.01
C LEU A 22 1.89 21.92 18.17
N TYR A 23 2.39 22.46 17.07
CA TYR A 23 3.12 23.73 17.09
C TYR A 23 2.22 24.94 17.35
N LYS A 24 0.99 24.92 16.82
CA LYS A 24 0.04 26.04 16.92
C LYS A 24 -0.72 26.09 18.24
N VAL A 25 -1.01 24.93 18.84
CA VAL A 25 -1.84 24.85 20.05
C VAL A 25 -0.95 24.87 21.31
N PRO A 26 -1.02 25.93 22.12
CA PRO A 26 -0.25 26.00 23.37
C PRO A 26 -0.66 24.89 24.33
N SER A 27 0.31 24.41 25.10
CA SER A 27 0.05 23.47 26.19
C SER A 27 -0.94 24.08 27.19
N GLY A 28 -2.01 23.32 27.49
CA GLY A 28 -3.06 23.77 28.41
C GLY A 28 -4.11 24.71 27.80
N ALA A 29 -4.10 24.93 26.49
CA ALA A 29 -5.13 25.76 25.81
C ALA A 29 -6.54 25.16 25.93
N MET A 30 -6.63 23.82 26.06
CA MET A 30 -7.87 23.09 26.18
C MET A 30 -7.65 21.75 26.90
N PRO A 31 -8.67 21.20 27.59
CA PRO A 31 -8.58 19.84 28.10
C PRO A 31 -8.60 18.83 26.94
N VAL A 32 -8.04 17.64 27.15
CA VAL A 32 -8.11 16.56 26.15
C VAL A 32 -9.57 16.15 25.94
N LYS A 33 -10.28 15.94 27.04
CA LYS A 33 -11.75 15.73 27.05
C LYS A 33 -12.39 16.61 28.13
N THR A 34 -13.58 17.06 27.84
CA THR A 34 -14.43 17.75 28.80
C THR A 34 -15.12 16.75 29.72
N SER A 35 -15.73 17.22 30.80
CA SER A 35 -16.49 16.37 31.74
C SER A 35 -17.67 15.66 31.06
N SER A 36 -18.16 16.20 29.93
CA SER A 36 -19.21 15.55 29.11
C SER A 36 -18.69 14.37 28.27
N GLY A 37 -17.37 14.14 28.23
CA GLY A 37 -16.71 13.08 27.46
C GLY A 37 -16.37 13.42 26.02
N ARG A 38 -16.72 14.61 25.53
CA ARG A 38 -16.36 15.11 24.20
C ARG A 38 -14.93 15.64 24.17
N TRP A 39 -14.37 15.79 22.97
CA TRP A 39 -13.04 16.38 22.80
C TRP A 39 -13.06 17.88 23.11
N GLY A 40 -12.13 18.30 23.95
CA GLY A 40 -12.00 19.71 24.28
C GLY A 40 -11.47 20.50 23.06
N ALA A 41 -12.04 21.69 22.87
CA ALA A 41 -11.62 22.65 21.87
C ALA A 41 -11.96 24.08 22.35
N THR A 42 -11.46 25.08 21.64
CA THR A 42 -11.81 26.49 21.89
C THR A 42 -12.26 27.14 20.59
N SER A 43 -12.90 28.32 20.68
CA SER A 43 -13.27 29.10 19.49
C SER A 43 -12.06 29.52 18.64
N ILE A 44 -10.85 29.58 19.22
CA ILE A 44 -9.60 29.89 18.53
C ILE A 44 -8.95 28.60 17.98
N TYR A 45 -8.97 27.54 18.77
CA TYR A 45 -8.39 26.23 18.43
C TYR A 45 -9.52 25.19 18.33
N GLY A 46 -10.14 25.10 17.16
CA GLY A 46 -11.32 24.25 16.93
C GLY A 46 -11.03 22.75 16.84
N SER A 47 -9.75 22.36 16.77
CA SER A 47 -9.31 20.96 16.67
C SER A 47 -8.47 20.57 17.88
N ASN A 48 -8.62 19.33 18.33
CA ASN A 48 -7.86 18.76 19.42
C ASN A 48 -6.73 17.86 18.86
N PRO A 49 -5.45 18.12 19.18
CA PRO A 49 -4.33 17.33 18.64
C PRO A 49 -4.43 15.82 18.93
N ILE A 50 -4.93 15.46 20.11
CA ILE A 50 -5.08 14.05 20.50
C ILE A 50 -6.22 13.40 19.72
N ALA A 51 -7.34 14.10 19.54
CA ALA A 51 -8.45 13.64 18.72
C ALA A 51 -8.05 13.43 17.26
N MET A 52 -7.20 14.30 16.73
CA MET A 52 -6.68 14.18 15.36
C MET A 52 -5.92 12.87 15.13
N ILE A 53 -5.27 12.33 16.15
CA ILE A 53 -4.52 11.07 16.05
C ILE A 53 -5.46 9.87 16.27
N SER A 54 -6.40 9.99 17.21
CA SER A 54 -7.15 8.85 17.73
C SER A 54 -8.57 8.72 17.19
N ASP A 55 -9.15 9.79 16.66
CA ASP A 55 -10.60 9.87 16.39
C ASP A 55 -10.95 10.55 15.05
N THR A 56 -10.05 10.58 14.08
CA THR A 56 -10.34 11.06 12.71
C THR A 56 -10.58 9.92 11.72
N GLY A 57 -10.36 8.67 12.17
CA GLY A 57 -10.37 7.49 11.32
C GLY A 57 -8.96 6.98 11.01
N TYR A 58 -8.88 6.12 9.99
CA TYR A 58 -7.62 5.45 9.63
C TYR A 58 -7.45 5.26 8.13
N GLU A 59 -6.21 5.11 7.72
CA GLU A 59 -5.83 4.61 6.40
C GLU A 59 -5.16 3.25 6.54
N ARG A 60 -5.61 2.27 5.75
CA ARG A 60 -5.01 0.95 5.66
C ARG A 60 -4.45 0.75 4.25
N GLY A 61 -3.14 0.55 4.16
CA GLY A 61 -2.44 0.18 2.96
C GLY A 61 -2.16 -1.32 2.91
N GLN A 62 -2.41 -1.97 1.78
CA GLN A 62 -2.04 -3.35 1.55
C GLN A 62 -1.19 -3.44 0.29
N THR A 63 0.00 -4.00 0.42
CA THR A 63 0.89 -4.30 -0.69
C THR A 63 0.93 -5.82 -0.88
N ARG A 64 0.60 -6.28 -2.08
CA ARG A 64 0.57 -7.70 -2.45
C ARG A 64 1.47 -7.91 -3.65
N ASN A 65 2.55 -8.64 -3.46
CA ASN A 65 3.49 -8.98 -4.51
C ASN A 65 3.51 -10.49 -4.71
N LEU A 66 3.36 -10.92 -5.93
CA LEU A 66 3.44 -12.32 -6.34
C LEU A 66 4.43 -12.44 -7.49
N TYR A 67 5.44 -13.28 -7.31
CA TYR A 67 6.43 -13.62 -8.32
C TYR A 67 6.38 -15.14 -8.56
N ALA A 68 6.14 -15.53 -9.78
CA ALA A 68 6.06 -16.93 -10.17
C ALA A 68 6.91 -17.18 -11.40
N ASP A 69 7.78 -18.19 -11.32
CA ASP A 69 8.59 -18.66 -12.42
C ASP A 69 8.30 -20.13 -12.65
N ILE A 70 8.11 -20.51 -13.90
CA ILE A 70 7.97 -21.89 -14.34
C ILE A 70 9.06 -22.14 -15.38
N ASN A 71 9.87 -23.16 -15.16
CA ASN A 71 10.93 -23.56 -16.08
C ASN A 71 10.61 -24.95 -16.60
N PHE A 72 10.66 -25.07 -17.93
CA PHE A 72 10.57 -26.35 -18.63
C PHE A 72 11.90 -26.62 -19.30
N ALA A 73 12.39 -27.82 -19.15
CA ALA A 73 13.56 -28.30 -19.87
C ALA A 73 13.24 -29.68 -20.42
N GLN A 74 13.41 -29.86 -21.73
CA GLN A 74 13.12 -31.08 -22.41
C GLN A 74 14.31 -31.49 -23.28
N ASP A 75 14.78 -32.71 -23.07
CA ASP A 75 15.68 -33.36 -24.00
C ASP A 75 14.87 -33.88 -25.21
N LEU A 76 15.24 -33.41 -26.38
CA LEU A 76 14.65 -33.79 -27.67
C LEU A 76 15.54 -34.73 -28.47
N SER A 77 16.45 -35.43 -27.82
CA SER A 77 17.37 -36.41 -28.45
C SER A 77 16.65 -37.56 -29.17
N PHE A 78 15.35 -37.78 -28.85
CA PHE A 78 14.49 -38.71 -29.56
C PHE A 78 14.16 -38.28 -30.99
N ILE A 79 14.17 -36.93 -31.26
CA ILE A 79 13.99 -36.37 -32.60
C ILE A 79 15.34 -36.36 -33.32
N THR A 80 16.33 -35.78 -32.65
CA THR A 80 17.70 -35.73 -33.19
C THR A 80 18.71 -35.63 -32.05
N LYS A 81 19.79 -36.41 -32.13
CA LYS A 81 20.84 -36.45 -31.09
C LYS A 81 21.43 -35.04 -30.89
N GLY A 82 21.47 -34.59 -29.64
CA GLY A 82 22.03 -33.30 -29.25
C GLY A 82 21.06 -32.12 -29.34
N LEU A 83 19.77 -32.38 -29.57
CA LEU A 83 18.71 -31.35 -29.51
C LEU A 83 18.12 -31.26 -28.10
N SER A 84 17.97 -30.08 -27.58
CA SER A 84 17.26 -29.79 -26.33
C SER A 84 16.48 -28.48 -26.44
N ALA A 85 15.39 -28.36 -25.68
CA ALA A 85 14.62 -27.18 -25.61
C ALA A 85 14.40 -26.76 -24.14
N THR A 86 14.47 -25.49 -23.87
CA THR A 86 14.13 -24.90 -22.56
C THR A 86 13.14 -23.77 -22.74
N ALA A 87 12.18 -23.66 -21.84
CA ALA A 87 11.25 -22.54 -21.81
C ALA A 87 11.12 -22.05 -20.36
N ARG A 88 11.12 -20.74 -20.18
CA ARG A 88 10.87 -20.07 -18.90
C ARG A 88 9.71 -19.10 -19.05
N LEU A 89 8.72 -19.24 -18.17
CA LEU A 89 7.61 -18.33 -18.03
C LEU A 89 7.76 -17.63 -16.67
N GLY A 90 7.88 -16.30 -16.67
CA GLY A 90 7.91 -15.47 -15.50
C GLY A 90 6.62 -14.63 -15.41
N PHE A 91 6.01 -14.58 -14.25
CA PHE A 91 4.85 -13.74 -13.96
C PHE A 91 5.08 -13.00 -12.67
N ASP A 92 5.11 -11.67 -12.75
CA ASP A 92 5.19 -10.77 -11.62
C ASP A 92 3.90 -9.97 -11.52
N ASN A 93 3.33 -9.92 -10.34
CA ASN A 93 2.17 -9.08 -10.04
C ASN A 93 2.42 -8.32 -8.75
N GLU A 94 2.48 -7.01 -8.87
CA GLU A 94 2.60 -6.07 -7.75
C GLU A 94 1.33 -5.24 -7.69
N ALA A 95 0.64 -5.27 -6.56
CA ALA A 95 -0.60 -4.53 -6.38
C ALA A 95 -0.61 -3.82 -5.04
N ARG A 96 -1.00 -2.54 -5.05
CA ARG A 96 -1.14 -1.71 -3.87
C ARG A 96 -2.57 -1.19 -3.76
N TYR A 97 -3.21 -1.51 -2.64
CA TYR A 97 -4.56 -1.14 -2.30
C TYR A 97 -4.54 -0.21 -1.10
N TRP A 98 -5.46 0.77 -1.09
CA TRP A 98 -5.67 1.66 0.03
C TRP A 98 -7.15 1.68 0.39
N GLU A 99 -7.42 1.55 1.67
CA GLU A 99 -8.71 1.82 2.28
C GLU A 99 -8.58 3.04 3.18
N ARG A 100 -9.56 3.89 3.16
CA ARG A 100 -9.59 5.09 3.97
C ARG A 100 -10.96 5.20 4.62
N ASN A 101 -10.97 5.33 5.93
CA ASN A 101 -12.14 5.63 6.74
C ASN A 101 -11.89 6.93 7.45
N GLN A 102 -12.78 7.89 7.28
CA GLN A 102 -12.66 9.20 7.90
C GLN A 102 -13.99 9.63 8.51
N HIS A 103 -13.92 10.38 9.59
CA HIS A 103 -15.06 11.09 10.14
C HIS A 103 -14.61 12.35 10.88
N LYS A 104 -15.55 13.25 11.17
CA LYS A 104 -15.31 14.37 12.05
C LYS A 104 -15.69 13.96 13.46
N TYR A 105 -14.84 14.25 14.42
CA TYR A 105 -15.11 14.02 15.83
C TYR A 105 -15.84 15.21 16.46
N ALA A 106 -16.65 14.94 17.47
CA ALA A 106 -17.37 15.99 18.20
C ALA A 106 -16.44 16.76 19.11
N THR A 107 -16.46 18.10 18.99
CA THR A 107 -15.69 19.00 19.87
C THR A 107 -16.59 19.98 20.59
N GLU A 108 -16.18 20.38 21.78
CA GLU A 108 -16.87 21.40 22.55
C GLU A 108 -15.90 22.25 23.36
N GLN A 109 -16.32 23.46 23.64
CA GLN A 109 -15.65 24.38 24.54
C GLN A 109 -16.34 24.36 25.89
N ALA A 110 -15.61 23.99 26.93
CA ALA A 110 -16.08 24.14 28.31
C ALA A 110 -15.88 25.59 28.76
N THR A 111 -16.87 26.13 29.46
CA THR A 111 -16.76 27.43 30.15
C THR A 111 -16.50 27.13 31.61
N MET A 112 -15.36 27.56 32.10
CA MET A 112 -14.98 27.42 33.51
C MET A 112 -15.70 28.43 34.37
N GLY A 113 -16.24 27.96 35.50
CA GLY A 113 -16.73 28.81 36.54
C GLY A 113 -15.61 29.47 37.34
N TRP A 114 -15.95 30.41 38.18
CA TRP A 114 -14.98 31.03 39.10
C TRP A 114 -14.51 30.08 40.20
N ASP A 115 -15.22 28.99 40.42
CA ASP A 115 -14.89 27.87 41.29
C ASP A 115 -13.91 26.82 40.67
N GLY A 116 -13.54 27.01 39.40
CA GLY A 116 -12.69 26.11 38.65
C GLY A 116 -13.39 24.88 38.06
N GLU A 117 -14.72 24.81 38.20
CA GLU A 117 -15.51 23.71 37.63
C GLU A 117 -16.06 24.07 36.24
N GLU A 118 -16.31 23.06 35.41
CA GLU A 118 -16.92 23.24 34.08
C GLU A 118 -18.45 23.50 34.24
N ASN A 119 -18.89 24.71 33.99
CA ASN A 119 -20.28 25.13 34.23
C ASN A 119 -21.20 25.01 33.02
N SER A 120 -20.65 25.13 31.82
CA SER A 120 -21.43 25.02 30.58
C SER A 120 -20.56 24.58 29.41
N TYR A 121 -21.23 24.03 28.39
CA TYR A 121 -20.58 23.51 27.21
C TYR A 121 -21.15 24.13 25.95
N LYS A 122 -20.29 24.66 25.10
CA LYS A 122 -20.63 25.12 23.77
C LYS A 122 -20.12 24.13 22.74
N LYS A 123 -21.02 23.49 22.02
CA LYS A 123 -20.65 22.61 20.89
C LYS A 123 -20.00 23.42 19.79
N LEU A 124 -18.89 22.94 19.27
CA LEU A 124 -18.16 23.57 18.15
C LEU A 124 -18.25 22.71 16.90
N THR A 125 -18.11 21.39 17.02
CA THR A 125 -18.22 20.44 15.91
C THR A 125 -19.09 19.26 16.34
N GLU A 126 -19.95 18.81 15.43
CA GLU A 126 -20.71 17.56 15.61
C GLU A 126 -19.96 16.40 14.94
N GLU A 127 -20.15 15.23 15.52
CA GLU A 127 -19.63 13.98 14.95
C GLU A 127 -20.36 13.64 13.65
N THR A 128 -19.63 13.14 12.67
CA THR A 128 -20.21 12.60 11.43
C THR A 128 -20.09 11.10 11.39
N ALA A 129 -20.92 10.44 10.57
CA ALA A 129 -20.74 9.04 10.26
C ALA A 129 -19.38 8.82 9.55
N LEU A 130 -18.84 7.61 9.70
CA LEU A 130 -17.65 7.19 8.97
C LEU A 130 -17.91 7.21 7.47
N ASP A 131 -17.04 7.91 6.75
CA ASP A 131 -17.00 7.93 5.29
C ASP A 131 -15.91 6.97 4.80
N PHE A 132 -16.34 5.99 4.01
CA PHE A 132 -15.46 4.94 3.51
C PHE A 132 -15.10 5.20 2.05
N SER A 133 -13.81 5.19 1.76
CA SER A 133 -13.31 5.18 0.39
C SER A 133 -12.22 4.12 0.21
N SER A 134 -12.23 3.47 -0.93
CA SER A 134 -11.18 2.52 -1.30
C SER A 134 -10.61 2.86 -2.68
N SER A 135 -9.32 2.64 -2.85
CA SER A 135 -8.67 2.86 -4.14
C SER A 135 -7.58 1.82 -4.39
N ILE A 136 -7.46 1.45 -5.66
CA ILE A 136 -6.32 0.69 -6.16
C ILE A 136 -5.33 1.72 -6.70
N LYS A 137 -4.20 1.92 -6.03
CA LYS A 137 -3.24 2.94 -6.46
C LYS A 137 -2.36 2.46 -7.59
N ASP A 138 -1.71 1.32 -7.41
CA ASP A 138 -0.75 0.80 -8.39
C ASP A 138 -1.01 -0.67 -8.62
N VAL A 139 -1.11 -1.06 -9.88
CA VAL A 139 -1.06 -2.46 -10.30
C VAL A 139 -0.07 -2.56 -11.43
N VAL A 140 1.00 -3.31 -11.19
CA VAL A 140 2.04 -3.59 -12.18
C VAL A 140 2.08 -5.09 -12.39
N ARG A 141 1.94 -5.51 -13.64
CA ARG A 141 2.09 -6.91 -14.04
C ARG A 141 3.16 -7.01 -15.10
N ARG A 142 4.04 -7.97 -14.93
CA ARG A 142 5.06 -8.31 -15.92
C ARG A 142 4.90 -9.77 -16.32
N LEU A 143 4.87 -10.02 -17.60
CA LEU A 143 4.91 -11.36 -18.18
C LEU A 143 6.19 -11.49 -18.99
N THR A 144 7.02 -12.42 -18.62
CA THR A 144 8.28 -12.71 -19.31
C THR A 144 8.22 -14.12 -19.89
N ILE A 145 8.50 -14.27 -21.17
CA ILE A 145 8.59 -15.57 -21.86
C ILE A 145 9.96 -15.65 -22.47
N ASN A 146 10.73 -16.66 -22.11
CA ASN A 146 12.00 -17.00 -22.72
C ASN A 146 11.91 -18.45 -23.24
N ALA A 147 12.24 -18.65 -24.49
CA ALA A 147 12.32 -19.96 -25.11
C ALA A 147 13.64 -20.11 -25.82
N GLN A 148 14.26 -21.26 -25.69
CA GLN A 148 15.56 -21.55 -26.28
C GLN A 148 15.59 -22.99 -26.78
N VAL A 149 16.09 -23.16 -27.98
CA VAL A 149 16.37 -24.45 -28.56
C VAL A 149 17.87 -24.54 -28.82
N ASN A 150 18.51 -25.54 -28.26
CA ASN A 150 19.94 -25.81 -28.41
C ASN A 150 20.14 -27.09 -29.18
N TYR A 151 21.10 -27.03 -30.09
CA TYR A 151 21.59 -28.17 -30.83
C TYR A 151 23.10 -28.27 -30.67
N ASP A 152 23.59 -29.35 -30.09
CA ASP A 152 25.02 -29.62 -29.91
C ASP A 152 25.32 -31.02 -30.42
N ARG A 153 26.17 -31.10 -31.46
CA ARG A 153 26.53 -32.38 -32.08
C ARG A 153 27.97 -32.38 -32.54
N ILE A 154 28.59 -33.52 -32.31
CA ILE A 154 29.94 -33.86 -32.79
C ILE A 154 29.81 -34.96 -33.82
N TRP A 155 30.38 -34.74 -35.01
CA TRP A 155 30.50 -35.69 -36.10
C TRP A 155 31.96 -36.11 -36.30
N LYS A 156 32.21 -37.40 -36.40
CA LYS A 156 33.52 -37.94 -36.73
C LYS A 156 34.71 -37.35 -35.97
N ALA A 157 34.53 -37.04 -34.69
CA ALA A 157 35.52 -36.43 -33.80
C ALA A 157 36.10 -35.09 -34.20
N ASP A 158 36.02 -34.65 -35.46
CA ASP A 158 36.68 -33.46 -35.99
C ASP A 158 35.71 -32.29 -36.20
N HIS A 159 34.41 -32.54 -36.25
CA HIS A 159 33.41 -31.51 -36.50
C HIS A 159 32.44 -31.36 -35.34
N LYS A 160 32.49 -30.21 -34.65
CA LYS A 160 31.56 -29.82 -33.60
C LYS A 160 30.67 -28.70 -34.13
N LEU A 161 29.36 -28.91 -34.08
CA LEU A 161 28.35 -27.88 -34.34
C LEU A 161 27.57 -27.63 -33.06
N ASN A 162 27.56 -26.34 -32.65
CA ASN A 162 26.70 -25.84 -31.61
C ASN A 162 25.84 -24.70 -32.21
N ALA A 163 24.53 -24.84 -32.13
CA ALA A 163 23.58 -23.85 -32.61
C ALA A 163 22.52 -23.61 -31.54
N THR A 164 22.19 -22.32 -31.32
CA THR A 164 21.17 -21.92 -30.35
C THR A 164 20.22 -20.94 -31.02
N VAL A 165 18.94 -21.20 -30.91
CA VAL A 165 17.87 -20.26 -31.27
C VAL A 165 17.20 -19.81 -29.99
N PHE A 166 17.09 -18.50 -29.82
CA PHE A 166 16.53 -17.91 -28.61
C PHE A 166 15.38 -16.94 -28.98
N TYR A 167 14.29 -17.03 -28.22
CA TYR A 167 13.17 -16.11 -28.27
C TYR A 167 12.93 -15.53 -26.88
N SER A 168 12.75 -14.20 -26.78
CA SER A 168 12.45 -13.51 -25.54
C SER A 168 11.32 -12.50 -25.76
N MET A 169 10.37 -12.52 -24.85
CA MET A 169 9.29 -11.51 -24.78
C MET A 169 9.15 -11.04 -23.34
N ASP A 170 9.12 -9.72 -23.15
CA ASP A 170 8.83 -9.05 -21.87
C ASP A 170 7.66 -8.09 -22.10
N LYS A 171 6.56 -8.29 -21.38
CA LYS A 171 5.38 -7.43 -21.44
C LYS A 171 5.09 -6.86 -20.07
N LEU A 172 5.25 -5.54 -19.94
CA LEU A 172 4.90 -4.77 -18.74
C LEU A 172 3.52 -4.13 -18.94
N MET A 173 2.62 -4.37 -17.99
CA MET A 173 1.29 -3.79 -17.94
C MET A 173 1.13 -2.99 -16.66
N LYS A 174 0.83 -1.69 -16.77
CA LYS A 174 0.54 -0.81 -15.65
C LYS A 174 -0.91 -0.35 -15.74
N ARG A 175 -1.60 -0.23 -14.59
CA ARG A 175 -2.95 0.34 -14.58
C ARG A 175 -2.91 1.80 -15.03
N GLY A 176 -3.80 2.17 -15.98
CA GLY A 176 -3.91 3.54 -16.48
C GLY A 176 -2.93 3.91 -17.60
N GLN A 177 -2.12 2.98 -18.08
CA GLN A 177 -1.35 3.12 -19.31
C GLN A 177 -1.85 2.06 -20.30
N ASN A 178 -2.70 2.48 -21.22
CA ASN A 178 -3.12 1.70 -22.39
C ASN A 178 -2.14 1.97 -23.53
#